data_77a807a1111f15d22036cd4b8a2683da
#
_entry.id   77a807a1111f15d22036cd4b8a2683da
#
_cell.length_a   1.000
_cell.length_b   1.000
_cell.length_c   1.000
_cell.angle_alpha   90.00
_cell.angle_beta   90.00
_cell.angle_gamma   90.00
#
_symmetry.space_group_name_H-M   'P 1'
#
loop_
_entity.id
_entity.type
_entity.pdbx_description
1 polymer ?
#
loop_
_entity_poly.entity_id
_entity_poly.type
_entity_poly.pdbx_seq_one_letter_code
_entity_poly.pdbx_strand_id
1 'polypeptide(L)'
;YSTSDEFDKLYEQILQMNDLKLIIFDPLASFVHADVNADPAAGAALTGLLAQIGTETGASVVMCHHMTKVKDDTIINTPEQARLLIRGTSALVDGVRCAFALWQVDEATGRRRCQDIGTEYERNRCFDGAVVKSNGPANRNIRHFVRNSYSGLLEDKTEEIKRLHSGTNREIKKDALFSWIATCEREGRALTQQSGADAIGQRLASDHDAPQVLHNLTQRSIDGIVRELIREARIGKYAFSTSGGRKWLGTTDGVMSRGEYEATTATDNV
;
A
#
# COMPACT_ATOMS: atom_id res chain seq x y z
N TYR A 1 6.87 -12.31 -40.46
CA TYR A 1 5.58 -12.83 -40.00
C TYR A 1 4.49 -12.33 -40.92
N SER A 2 3.49 -13.18 -41.19
CA SER A 2 2.32 -12.86 -41.97
C SER A 2 1.06 -13.11 -41.15
N THR A 3 -0.02 -12.42 -41.50
CA THR A 3 -1.36 -12.70 -41.00
C THR A 3 -1.94 -13.95 -41.64
N SER A 4 -2.97 -14.56 -41.03
CA SER A 4 -3.74 -15.62 -41.65
C SER A 4 -4.93 -15.03 -42.42
N ASP A 5 -5.47 -15.82 -43.36
CA ASP A 5 -6.67 -15.43 -44.13
C ASP A 5 -7.86 -15.11 -43.23
N GLU A 6 -8.00 -15.81 -42.07
CA GLU A 6 -9.05 -15.56 -41.11
C GLU A 6 -8.84 -14.20 -40.39
N PHE A 7 -7.59 -13.89 -40.07
CA PHE A 7 -7.27 -12.60 -39.47
C PHE A 7 -7.50 -11.46 -40.48
N ASP A 8 -7.12 -11.63 -41.73
CA ASP A 8 -7.32 -10.62 -42.76
C ASP A 8 -8.82 -10.33 -42.99
N LYS A 9 -9.67 -11.34 -42.97
CA LYS A 9 -11.15 -11.16 -43.00
C LYS A 9 -11.66 -10.41 -41.75
N LEU A 10 -11.17 -10.76 -40.58
CA LEU A 10 -11.53 -10.04 -39.34
C LEU A 10 -11.10 -8.58 -39.42
N TYR A 11 -9.91 -8.34 -39.93
CA TYR A 11 -9.35 -6.99 -40.06
C TYR A 11 -10.19 -6.14 -41.04
N GLU A 12 -10.59 -6.69 -42.18
CA GLU A 12 -11.49 -6.02 -43.14
C GLU A 12 -12.84 -5.66 -42.47
N GLN A 13 -13.40 -6.55 -41.65
CA GLN A 13 -14.64 -6.29 -40.91
C GLN A 13 -14.45 -5.16 -39.90
N ILE A 14 -13.34 -5.15 -39.16
CA ILE A 14 -13.00 -4.10 -38.20
C ILE A 14 -12.93 -2.73 -38.91
N LEU A 15 -12.30 -2.65 -40.07
CA LEU A 15 -12.19 -1.41 -40.86
C LEU A 15 -13.54 -0.89 -41.39
N GLN A 16 -14.52 -1.75 -41.56
CA GLN A 16 -15.87 -1.38 -41.98
C GLN A 16 -16.77 -0.90 -40.85
N MET A 17 -16.35 -1.08 -39.56
CA MET A 17 -17.12 -0.62 -38.41
C MET A 17 -17.04 0.89 -38.26
N ASN A 18 -18.18 1.56 -38.34
CA ASN A 18 -18.26 2.98 -38.10
C ASN A 18 -18.16 3.30 -36.59
N ASP A 19 -17.44 4.38 -36.26
CA ASP A 19 -17.35 4.95 -34.91
C ASP A 19 -16.77 4.00 -33.85
N LEU A 20 -15.88 3.09 -34.26
CA LEU A 20 -15.21 2.14 -33.39
C LEU A 20 -14.26 2.90 -32.42
N LYS A 21 -14.38 2.66 -31.12
CA LYS A 21 -13.58 3.34 -30.09
C LYS A 21 -12.63 2.40 -29.36
N LEU A 22 -12.98 1.12 -29.27
CA LEU A 22 -12.22 0.13 -28.49
C LEU A 22 -12.26 -1.23 -29.18
N ILE A 23 -11.10 -1.86 -29.27
CA ILE A 23 -10.93 -3.25 -29.73
C ILE A 23 -10.23 -4.02 -28.61
N ILE A 24 -10.78 -5.16 -28.21
CA ILE A 24 -10.21 -6.01 -27.16
C ILE A 24 -9.92 -7.40 -27.74
N PHE A 25 -8.65 -7.82 -27.64
CA PHE A 25 -8.24 -9.19 -27.94
C PHE A 25 -8.07 -9.95 -26.61
N ASP A 26 -9.02 -10.84 -26.28
CA ASP A 26 -9.08 -11.59 -25.02
C ASP A 26 -9.41 -13.08 -25.24
N PRO A 27 -8.48 -13.98 -24.93
CA PRO A 27 -7.05 -13.74 -24.66
C PRO A 27 -6.25 -13.62 -25.97
N LEU A 28 -5.12 -12.91 -25.91
CA LEU A 28 -4.20 -12.77 -27.05
C LEU A 28 -3.79 -14.11 -27.67
N ALA A 29 -3.58 -15.13 -26.84
CA ALA A 29 -3.19 -16.47 -27.28
C ALA A 29 -4.18 -17.13 -28.27
N SER A 30 -5.44 -16.70 -28.32
CA SER A 30 -6.45 -17.21 -29.27
C SER A 30 -6.30 -16.63 -30.68
N PHE A 31 -5.52 -15.55 -30.82
CA PHE A 31 -5.35 -14.82 -32.08
C PHE A 31 -3.95 -14.95 -32.67
N VAL A 32 -2.99 -15.54 -31.91
CA VAL A 32 -1.58 -15.56 -32.31
C VAL A 32 -1.05 -16.99 -32.29
N HIS A 33 -0.60 -17.46 -33.47
CA HIS A 33 0.06 -18.77 -33.63
C HIS A 33 1.58 -18.70 -33.53
N ALA A 34 2.16 -17.49 -33.69
CA ALA A 34 3.61 -17.28 -33.54
C ALA A 34 4.03 -17.40 -32.07
N ASP A 35 5.25 -17.89 -31.82
CA ASP A 35 5.75 -18.02 -30.45
C ASP A 35 6.25 -16.67 -29.90
N VAL A 36 5.27 -15.80 -29.57
CA VAL A 36 5.56 -14.49 -28.92
C VAL A 36 6.18 -14.63 -27.51
N ASN A 37 6.22 -15.86 -26.98
CA ASN A 37 6.84 -16.11 -25.67
C ASN A 37 8.36 -16.31 -25.77
N ALA A 38 8.86 -16.81 -26.90
CA ALA A 38 10.27 -17.09 -27.07
C ALA A 38 10.95 -16.19 -28.14
N ASP A 39 10.17 -15.66 -29.10
CA ASP A 39 10.69 -14.87 -30.20
C ASP A 39 10.39 -13.36 -30.05
N PRO A 40 11.40 -12.52 -29.77
CA PRO A 40 11.23 -11.07 -29.69
C PRO A 40 10.73 -10.42 -30.99
N ALA A 41 11.10 -10.99 -32.16
CA ALA A 41 10.68 -10.45 -33.44
C ALA A 41 9.16 -10.70 -33.68
N ALA A 42 8.65 -11.85 -33.24
CA ALA A 42 7.21 -12.11 -33.24
C ALA A 42 6.45 -11.14 -32.34
N GLY A 43 6.96 -10.86 -31.13
CA GLY A 43 6.40 -9.87 -30.22
C GLY A 43 6.36 -8.46 -30.81
N ALA A 44 7.44 -8.03 -31.46
CA ALA A 44 7.53 -6.72 -32.12
C ALA A 44 6.57 -6.63 -33.34
N ALA A 45 6.50 -7.68 -34.17
CA ALA A 45 5.59 -7.72 -35.33
C ALA A 45 4.14 -7.62 -34.88
N LEU A 46 3.74 -8.38 -33.85
CA LEU A 46 2.39 -8.35 -33.29
C LEU A 46 2.02 -6.96 -32.76
N THR A 47 2.87 -6.36 -31.94
CA THR A 47 2.59 -5.03 -31.38
C THR A 47 2.55 -3.96 -32.46
N GLY A 48 3.37 -4.09 -33.52
CA GLY A 48 3.31 -3.25 -34.71
C GLY A 48 1.97 -3.36 -35.44
N LEU A 49 1.47 -4.58 -35.67
CA LEU A 49 0.16 -4.83 -36.28
C LEU A 49 -0.99 -4.24 -35.46
N LEU A 50 -0.99 -4.46 -34.15
CA LEU A 50 -2.02 -3.89 -33.27
C LEU A 50 -1.98 -2.34 -33.24
N ALA A 51 -0.80 -1.75 -33.32
CA ALA A 51 -0.65 -0.30 -33.42
C ALA A 51 -1.17 0.23 -34.77
N GLN A 52 -0.96 -0.50 -35.87
CA GLN A 52 -1.51 -0.18 -37.19
C GLN A 52 -3.05 -0.20 -37.16
N ILE A 53 -3.67 -1.26 -36.61
CA ILE A 53 -5.13 -1.35 -36.45
C ILE A 53 -5.66 -0.11 -35.69
N GLY A 54 -5.03 0.25 -34.57
CA GLY A 54 -5.42 1.42 -33.80
C GLY A 54 -5.28 2.74 -34.58
N THR A 55 -4.27 2.85 -35.45
CA THR A 55 -4.05 4.04 -36.28
C THR A 55 -5.10 4.14 -37.39
N GLU A 56 -5.41 3.05 -38.07
CA GLU A 56 -6.35 3.02 -39.20
C GLU A 56 -7.81 3.17 -38.78
N THR A 57 -8.16 2.61 -37.62
CA THR A 57 -9.53 2.71 -37.08
C THR A 57 -9.77 3.93 -36.17
N GLY A 58 -8.72 4.55 -35.66
CA GLY A 58 -8.82 5.57 -34.62
C GLY A 58 -9.24 5.00 -33.25
N ALA A 59 -9.34 3.68 -33.09
CA ALA A 59 -9.75 3.01 -31.87
C ALA A 59 -8.56 2.72 -30.95
N SER A 60 -8.81 2.65 -29.65
CA SER A 60 -7.86 2.08 -28.70
C SER A 60 -7.86 0.55 -28.81
N VAL A 61 -6.66 -0.04 -28.89
CA VAL A 61 -6.52 -1.51 -28.95
C VAL A 61 -5.99 -2.02 -27.61
N VAL A 62 -6.69 -2.94 -27.00
CA VAL A 62 -6.34 -3.63 -25.76
C VAL A 62 -6.10 -5.11 -26.05
N MET A 63 -5.00 -5.65 -25.58
CA MET A 63 -4.74 -7.08 -25.58
C MET A 63 -4.65 -7.64 -24.17
N CYS A 64 -5.38 -8.70 -23.87
CA CYS A 64 -5.31 -9.43 -22.62
C CYS A 64 -4.34 -10.60 -22.76
N HIS A 65 -3.34 -10.65 -21.89
CA HIS A 65 -2.32 -11.70 -21.92
C HIS A 65 -2.04 -12.25 -20.53
N HIS A 66 -1.65 -13.52 -20.46
CA HIS A 66 -1.40 -14.18 -19.18
C HIS A 66 -0.09 -13.74 -18.54
N MET A 67 -0.07 -13.73 -17.23
CA MET A 67 1.16 -13.70 -16.44
C MET A 67 1.71 -15.12 -16.27
N THR A 68 3.03 -15.22 -16.05
CA THR A 68 3.68 -16.47 -15.69
C THR A 68 3.14 -16.96 -14.34
N LYS A 69 2.88 -18.26 -14.22
CA LYS A 69 2.51 -18.84 -12.93
C LYS A 69 3.69 -18.71 -11.97
N VAL A 70 3.47 -18.06 -10.86
CA VAL A 70 4.41 -17.98 -9.74
C VAL A 70 4.01 -19.00 -8.67
N LYS A 71 4.94 -19.34 -7.78
CA LYS A 71 4.61 -20.16 -6.61
C LYS A 71 3.66 -19.39 -5.69
N ASP A 72 2.82 -20.12 -4.96
CA ASP A 72 1.78 -19.54 -4.11
C ASP A 72 2.33 -18.62 -2.98
N ASP A 73 3.60 -18.76 -2.64
CA ASP A 73 4.32 -17.95 -1.64
C ASP A 73 5.08 -16.75 -2.23
N THR A 74 5.02 -16.55 -3.54
CA THR A 74 5.72 -15.44 -4.20
C THR A 74 5.00 -14.11 -3.94
N ILE A 75 5.68 -13.21 -3.25
CA ILE A 75 5.16 -11.87 -2.96
C ILE A 75 5.69 -10.89 -4.02
N ILE A 76 4.78 -10.20 -4.71
CA ILE A 76 5.10 -9.17 -5.70
C ILE A 76 4.87 -7.82 -5.03
N ASN A 77 5.96 -7.09 -4.76
CA ASN A 77 5.93 -5.83 -4.01
C ASN A 77 6.13 -4.59 -4.87
N THR A 78 6.57 -4.76 -6.13
CA THR A 78 6.84 -3.62 -7.02
C THR A 78 6.26 -3.86 -8.42
N PRO A 79 5.93 -2.78 -9.16
CA PRO A 79 5.50 -2.88 -10.55
C PRO A 79 6.56 -3.52 -11.45
N GLU A 80 7.86 -3.33 -11.14
CA GLU A 80 8.99 -3.90 -11.88
C GLU A 80 9.01 -5.42 -11.74
N GLN A 81 8.78 -5.95 -10.54
CA GLN A 81 8.63 -7.39 -10.31
C GLN A 81 7.42 -7.95 -11.09
N ALA A 82 6.27 -7.25 -11.05
CA ALA A 82 5.09 -7.65 -11.81
C ALA A 82 5.35 -7.64 -13.32
N ARG A 83 6.10 -6.66 -13.84
CA ARG A 83 6.48 -6.60 -15.26
C ARG A 83 7.24 -7.84 -15.71
N LEU A 84 8.20 -8.33 -14.91
CA LEU A 84 9.01 -9.51 -15.22
C LEU A 84 8.17 -10.80 -15.27
N LEU A 85 6.98 -10.80 -14.71
CA LEU A 85 6.07 -11.94 -14.69
C LEU A 85 5.05 -11.91 -15.84
N ILE A 86 5.01 -10.87 -16.67
CA ILE A 86 4.22 -10.90 -17.88
C ILE A 86 4.82 -11.97 -18.81
N ARG A 87 3.97 -12.92 -19.23
CA ARG A 87 4.41 -14.00 -20.09
C ARG A 87 4.82 -13.45 -21.45
N GLY A 88 5.92 -13.99 -22.01
CA GLY A 88 6.43 -13.58 -23.31
C GLY A 88 7.74 -12.84 -23.24
N THR A 89 8.20 -12.38 -24.39
CA THR A 89 9.43 -11.60 -24.50
C THR A 89 9.22 -10.15 -24.03
N SER A 90 10.29 -9.48 -23.63
CA SER A 90 10.23 -8.05 -23.28
C SER A 90 9.71 -7.19 -24.44
N ALA A 91 9.92 -7.60 -25.69
CA ALA A 91 9.45 -6.92 -26.89
C ALA A 91 7.91 -6.74 -26.90
N LEU A 92 7.16 -7.69 -26.35
CA LEU A 92 5.72 -7.58 -26.24
C LEU A 92 5.30 -6.43 -25.32
N VAL A 93 5.93 -6.30 -24.14
CA VAL A 93 5.65 -5.20 -23.20
C VAL A 93 6.24 -3.89 -23.71
N ASP A 94 7.42 -3.92 -24.35
CA ASP A 94 8.08 -2.71 -24.86
C ASP A 94 7.37 -2.13 -26.07
N GLY A 95 6.70 -2.96 -26.87
CA GLY A 95 5.96 -2.54 -28.06
C GLY A 95 4.65 -1.79 -27.77
N VAL A 96 4.03 -1.97 -26.60
CA VAL A 96 2.78 -1.29 -26.26
C VAL A 96 3.00 0.09 -25.62
N ARG A 97 2.01 0.98 -25.70
CA ARG A 97 2.09 2.31 -25.07
C ARG A 97 1.87 2.29 -23.57
N CYS A 98 1.05 1.36 -23.09
CA CYS A 98 0.74 1.17 -21.68
C CYS A 98 0.56 -0.33 -21.39
N ALA A 99 1.10 -0.80 -20.28
CA ALA A 99 0.84 -2.15 -19.78
C ALA A 99 0.43 -2.07 -18.31
N PHE A 100 -0.67 -2.74 -18.00
CA PHE A 100 -1.18 -2.92 -16.64
C PHE A 100 -1.05 -4.41 -16.28
N ALA A 101 -0.38 -4.72 -15.18
CA ALA A 101 -0.31 -6.07 -14.66
C ALA A 101 -1.33 -6.23 -13.52
N LEU A 102 -2.02 -7.38 -13.52
CA LEU A 102 -2.96 -7.77 -12.48
C LEU A 102 -2.58 -9.16 -11.98
N TRP A 103 -2.36 -9.31 -10.69
CA TRP A 103 -1.94 -10.59 -10.10
C TRP A 103 -2.68 -10.90 -8.81
N GLN A 104 -2.84 -12.18 -8.54
CA GLN A 104 -3.40 -12.65 -7.29
C GLN A 104 -2.38 -12.45 -6.16
N VAL A 105 -2.84 -11.98 -5.00
CA VAL A 105 -2.00 -11.91 -3.80
C VAL A 105 -1.87 -13.30 -3.16
N ASP A 106 -0.83 -13.48 -2.34
CA ASP A 106 -0.68 -14.69 -1.52
C ASP A 106 -1.85 -14.87 -0.54
N GLU A 107 -2.05 -16.10 -0.06
CA GLU A 107 -3.19 -16.44 0.78
C GLU A 107 -3.21 -15.66 2.11
N ALA A 108 -2.04 -15.48 2.74
CA ALA A 108 -1.95 -14.79 4.04
C ALA A 108 -2.34 -13.31 3.90
N THR A 109 -1.84 -12.65 2.86
CA THR A 109 -2.20 -11.26 2.51
C THR A 109 -3.68 -11.17 2.16
N GLY A 110 -4.22 -12.10 1.38
CA GLY A 110 -5.62 -12.12 0.99
C GLY A 110 -6.55 -12.29 2.19
N ARG A 111 -6.26 -13.23 3.11
CA ARG A 111 -7.04 -13.43 4.35
C ARG A 111 -7.06 -12.19 5.22
N ARG A 112 -5.89 -11.59 5.47
CA ARG A 112 -5.79 -10.36 6.27
C ARG A 112 -6.58 -9.22 5.62
N ARG A 113 -6.44 -9.02 4.32
CA ARG A 113 -7.14 -7.96 3.58
C ARG A 113 -8.66 -8.12 3.64
N CYS A 114 -9.17 -9.34 3.47
CA CYS A 114 -10.59 -9.63 3.61
C CYS A 114 -11.09 -9.38 5.04
N GLN A 115 -10.31 -9.77 6.06
CA GLN A 115 -10.64 -9.48 7.46
C GLN A 115 -10.70 -7.97 7.72
N ASP A 116 -9.72 -7.20 7.22
CA ASP A 116 -9.66 -5.75 7.41
C ASP A 116 -10.90 -5.03 6.85
N ILE A 117 -11.43 -5.48 5.71
CA ILE A 117 -12.62 -4.89 5.06
C ILE A 117 -13.93 -5.60 5.43
N GLY A 118 -13.91 -6.53 6.39
CA GLY A 118 -15.12 -7.21 6.88
C GLY A 118 -15.78 -8.16 5.88
N THR A 119 -14.99 -8.81 4.99
CA THR A 119 -15.51 -9.78 4.02
C THR A 119 -14.88 -11.16 4.22
N GLU A 120 -15.58 -12.21 3.79
CA GLU A 120 -15.06 -13.57 3.86
C GLU A 120 -13.99 -13.79 2.80
N TYR A 121 -12.91 -14.50 3.16
CA TYR A 121 -11.86 -14.88 2.23
C TYR A 121 -12.27 -16.09 1.41
N GLU A 122 -12.11 -15.94 0.09
CA GLU A 122 -12.18 -17.03 -0.88
C GLU A 122 -10.91 -17.00 -1.74
N ARG A 123 -10.52 -18.15 -2.26
CA ARG A 123 -9.44 -18.22 -3.24
C ARG A 123 -9.79 -17.35 -4.46
N ASN A 124 -8.83 -16.63 -5.00
CA ASN A 124 -9.01 -15.69 -6.12
C ASN A 124 -9.94 -14.49 -5.82
N ARG A 125 -10.05 -14.08 -4.55
CA ARG A 125 -10.81 -12.90 -4.18
C ARG A 125 -9.99 -11.62 -4.22
N CYS A 126 -8.73 -11.66 -3.78
CA CYS A 126 -7.86 -10.49 -3.66
C CYS A 126 -6.79 -10.46 -4.74
N PHE A 127 -6.65 -9.31 -5.37
CA PHE A 127 -5.68 -9.05 -6.42
C PHE A 127 -4.96 -7.74 -6.15
N ASP A 128 -3.74 -7.65 -6.65
CA ASP A 128 -3.01 -6.40 -6.79
C ASP A 128 -2.81 -6.10 -8.28
N GLY A 129 -2.71 -4.81 -8.60
CA GLY A 129 -2.46 -4.40 -9.97
C GLY A 129 -1.71 -3.07 -10.03
N ALA A 130 -0.90 -2.92 -11.07
CA ALA A 130 -0.15 -1.69 -11.31
C ALA A 130 0.12 -1.43 -12.78
N VAL A 131 0.29 -0.17 -13.14
CA VAL A 131 0.87 0.21 -14.43
C VAL A 131 2.36 -0.12 -14.39
N VAL A 132 2.77 -1.12 -15.16
CA VAL A 132 4.16 -1.62 -15.22
C VAL A 132 4.96 -0.99 -16.35
N LYS A 133 4.27 -0.41 -17.34
CA LYS A 133 4.85 0.38 -18.42
C LYS A 133 3.91 1.50 -18.82
N SER A 134 4.46 2.68 -19.09
CA SER A 134 3.72 3.77 -19.73
C SER A 134 4.69 4.68 -20.48
N ASN A 135 4.29 5.12 -21.69
CA ASN A 135 5.01 6.13 -22.47
C ASN A 135 4.66 7.55 -22.06
N GLY A 136 3.63 7.72 -21.23
CA GLY A 136 3.19 9.02 -20.69
C GLY A 136 3.16 9.03 -19.16
N PRO A 137 2.72 10.13 -18.56
CA PRO A 137 2.52 10.20 -17.11
C PRO A 137 1.54 9.12 -16.64
N ALA A 138 1.91 8.37 -15.62
CA ALA A 138 1.06 7.33 -15.04
C ALA A 138 1.31 7.18 -13.54
N ASN A 139 0.25 6.91 -12.80
CA ASN A 139 0.38 6.46 -11.42
C ASN A 139 0.78 4.98 -11.42
N ARG A 140 1.99 4.68 -10.94
CA ARG A 140 2.53 3.32 -10.86
C ARG A 140 2.35 2.67 -9.49
N ASN A 141 1.68 3.33 -8.56
CA ASN A 141 1.41 2.73 -7.25
C ASN A 141 0.57 1.46 -7.42
N ILE A 142 0.90 0.45 -6.62
CA ILE A 142 0.09 -0.77 -6.56
C ILE A 142 -1.30 -0.42 -6.05
N ARG A 143 -2.30 -0.90 -6.74
CA ARG A 143 -3.71 -0.82 -6.38
C ARG A 143 -4.20 -2.17 -5.88
N HIS A 144 -5.12 -2.15 -4.94
CA HIS A 144 -5.65 -3.32 -4.27
C HIS A 144 -7.09 -3.55 -4.70
N PHE A 145 -7.35 -4.69 -5.31
CA PHE A 145 -8.66 -5.06 -5.82
C PHE A 145 -9.24 -6.24 -5.04
N VAL A 146 -10.54 -6.21 -4.83
CA VAL A 146 -11.29 -7.30 -4.23
C VAL A 146 -12.45 -7.67 -5.15
N ARG A 147 -12.60 -8.95 -5.41
CA ARG A 147 -13.69 -9.48 -6.25
C ARG A 147 -15.00 -9.42 -5.48
N ASN A 148 -15.99 -8.75 -6.06
CA ASN A 148 -17.35 -8.75 -5.55
C ASN A 148 -17.99 -10.12 -5.73
N SER A 149 -18.58 -10.68 -4.68
CA SER A 149 -19.15 -12.03 -4.68
C SER A 149 -20.37 -12.19 -5.61
N TYR A 150 -21.11 -11.10 -5.82
CA TYR A 150 -22.34 -11.13 -6.63
C TYR A 150 -22.05 -10.89 -8.10
N SER A 151 -21.31 -9.85 -8.42
CA SER A 151 -21.06 -9.45 -9.81
C SER A 151 -19.84 -10.12 -10.43
N GLY A 152 -18.92 -10.66 -9.61
CA GLY A 152 -17.63 -11.18 -10.05
C GLY A 152 -16.63 -10.09 -10.44
N LEU A 153 -17.02 -8.81 -10.43
CA LEU A 153 -16.18 -7.70 -10.82
C LEU A 153 -15.12 -7.42 -9.74
N LEU A 154 -13.96 -6.92 -10.17
CA LEU A 154 -12.92 -6.42 -9.28
C LEU A 154 -13.23 -4.98 -8.90
N GLU A 155 -13.40 -4.75 -7.61
CA GLU A 155 -13.58 -3.42 -7.01
C GLU A 155 -12.25 -2.90 -6.47
N ASP A 156 -11.91 -1.67 -6.79
CA ASP A 156 -10.73 -1.01 -6.24
C ASP A 156 -10.96 -0.62 -4.78
N LYS A 157 -10.28 -1.28 -3.88
CA LYS A 157 -10.33 -1.08 -2.42
C LYS A 157 -9.08 -0.38 -1.87
N THR A 158 -8.25 0.18 -2.73
CA THR A 158 -6.94 0.75 -2.36
C THR A 158 -7.05 1.79 -1.25
N GLU A 159 -7.93 2.75 -1.40
CA GLU A 159 -8.05 3.85 -0.43
C GLU A 159 -8.76 3.41 0.87
N GLU A 160 -9.64 2.43 0.79
CA GLU A 160 -10.29 1.83 1.96
C GLU A 160 -9.26 1.07 2.81
N ILE A 161 -8.48 0.20 2.20
CA ILE A 161 -7.42 -0.58 2.86
C ILE A 161 -6.35 0.35 3.46
N LYS A 162 -5.90 1.37 2.73
CA LYS A 162 -4.95 2.36 3.25
C LYS A 162 -5.48 3.10 4.49
N ARG A 163 -6.75 3.50 4.48
CA ARG A 163 -7.37 4.17 5.64
C ARG A 163 -7.44 3.26 6.86
N LEU A 164 -7.83 2.01 6.68
CA LEU A 164 -7.86 1.01 7.74
C LEU A 164 -6.47 0.78 8.34
N HIS A 165 -5.46 0.55 7.48
CA HIS A 165 -4.08 0.35 7.95
C HIS A 165 -3.50 1.61 8.62
N SER A 166 -3.80 2.80 8.14
CA SER A 166 -3.33 4.05 8.76
C SER A 166 -4.01 4.31 10.10
N GLY A 167 -5.31 4.02 10.21
CA GLY A 167 -6.07 4.10 11.45
C GLY A 167 -5.55 3.12 12.50
N THR A 168 -5.45 1.85 12.15
CA THR A 168 -4.93 0.79 13.05
C THR A 168 -3.50 1.09 13.48
N ASN A 169 -2.62 1.50 12.57
CA ASN A 169 -1.24 1.86 12.89
C ASN A 169 -1.17 3.09 13.82
N ARG A 170 -2.11 4.04 13.67
CA ARG A 170 -2.18 5.21 14.57
C ARG A 170 -2.63 4.82 15.97
N GLU A 171 -3.63 3.95 16.12
CA GLU A 171 -4.06 3.44 17.43
C GLU A 171 -2.96 2.63 18.12
N ILE A 172 -2.27 1.75 17.41
CA ILE A 172 -1.11 1.02 17.95
C ILE A 172 -0.03 1.98 18.47
N LYS A 173 0.30 3.03 17.71
CA LYS A 173 1.27 4.04 18.13
C LYS A 173 0.78 4.85 19.33
N LYS A 174 -0.51 5.16 19.38
CA LYS A 174 -1.15 5.88 20.47
C LYS A 174 -1.10 5.06 21.76
N ASP A 175 -1.45 3.78 21.71
CA ASP A 175 -1.39 2.88 22.88
C ASP A 175 0.05 2.62 23.34
N ALA A 176 0.97 2.44 22.40
CA ALA A 176 2.38 2.30 22.73
C ALA A 176 2.95 3.55 23.41
N LEU A 177 2.60 4.76 22.91
CA LEU A 177 3.05 6.01 23.50
C LEU A 177 2.44 6.23 24.90
N PHE A 178 1.16 5.93 25.07
CA PHE A 178 0.50 5.97 26.38
C PHE A 178 1.19 5.05 27.39
N SER A 179 1.40 3.78 27.02
CA SER A 179 2.05 2.79 27.90
C SER A 179 3.48 3.20 28.26
N TRP A 180 4.21 3.78 27.31
CA TRP A 180 5.57 4.25 27.58
C TRP A 180 5.60 5.48 28.49
N ILE A 181 4.68 6.45 28.31
CA ILE A 181 4.52 7.59 29.25
C ILE A 181 4.21 7.08 30.65
N ALA A 182 3.29 6.11 30.79
CA ALA A 182 2.95 5.52 32.07
C ALA A 182 4.15 4.80 32.75
N THR A 183 4.99 4.15 31.96
CA THR A 183 6.20 3.50 32.47
C THR A 183 7.22 4.53 32.91
N CYS A 184 7.49 5.56 32.10
CA CYS A 184 8.39 6.64 32.48
C CYS A 184 7.92 7.39 33.75
N GLU A 185 6.60 7.60 33.88
CA GLU A 185 6.03 8.20 35.09
C GLU A 185 6.29 7.33 36.34
N ARG A 186 6.04 6.02 36.27
CA ARG A 186 6.29 5.09 37.38
C ARG A 186 7.76 5.00 37.80
N GLU A 187 8.66 5.17 36.85
CA GLU A 187 10.11 5.13 37.08
C GLU A 187 10.71 6.49 37.48
N GLY A 188 9.87 7.50 37.75
CA GLY A 188 10.33 8.82 38.09
C GLY A 188 10.98 9.60 36.94
N ARG A 189 10.85 9.13 35.72
CA ARG A 189 11.41 9.72 34.46
C ARG A 189 10.36 10.50 33.68
N ALA A 190 9.58 11.36 34.35
CA ALA A 190 8.49 12.07 33.70
C ALA A 190 8.92 12.85 32.43
N LEU A 191 8.07 12.87 31.44
CA LEU A 191 8.33 13.42 30.12
C LEU A 191 7.66 14.77 29.94
N THR A 192 8.21 15.62 29.08
CA THR A 192 7.65 16.94 28.75
C THR A 192 7.49 17.10 27.23
N GLN A 193 6.52 17.90 26.80
CA GLN A 193 6.43 18.35 25.40
C GLN A 193 7.39 19.49 25.06
N GLN A 194 7.94 20.17 26.07
CA GLN A 194 8.90 21.27 25.88
C GLN A 194 10.27 20.72 25.45
N SER A 195 11.09 21.56 24.82
CA SER A 195 12.46 21.21 24.48
C SER A 195 13.32 20.96 25.72
N GLY A 196 14.29 20.07 25.61
CA GLY A 196 15.25 19.75 26.70
C GLY A 196 15.43 18.23 26.84
N ALA A 197 16.29 17.80 27.75
CA ALA A 197 16.66 16.40 27.94
C ALA A 197 15.46 15.46 28.20
N ASP A 198 14.41 15.97 28.85
CA ASP A 198 13.20 15.22 29.17
C ASP A 198 12.10 15.40 28.12
N ALA A 199 12.42 16.04 27.00
CA ALA A 199 11.49 16.17 25.90
C ALA A 199 11.17 14.78 25.32
N ILE A 200 9.88 14.48 25.15
CA ILE A 200 9.39 13.18 24.69
C ILE A 200 10.07 12.72 23.40
N GLY A 201 10.31 13.63 22.45
CA GLY A 201 10.99 13.29 21.17
C GLY A 201 12.47 12.97 21.37
N GLN A 202 13.18 13.65 22.27
CA GLN A 202 14.58 13.35 22.56
C GLN A 202 14.74 12.05 23.35
N ARG A 203 13.86 11.82 24.31
CA ARG A 203 13.83 10.56 25.07
C ARG A 203 13.53 9.37 24.19
N LEU A 204 12.56 9.46 23.27
CA LEU A 204 12.28 8.39 22.28
C LEU A 204 13.48 8.06 21.40
N ALA A 205 14.32 9.03 21.06
CA ALA A 205 15.49 8.83 20.24
C ALA A 205 16.67 8.19 21.00
N SER A 206 16.73 8.34 22.34
CA SER A 206 17.86 7.90 23.18
C SER A 206 17.52 6.72 24.09
N ASP A 207 16.27 6.42 24.31
CA ASP A 207 15.81 5.36 25.21
C ASP A 207 15.68 4.03 24.47
N HIS A 208 16.56 3.08 24.77
CA HIS A 208 16.55 1.74 24.19
C HIS A 208 15.30 0.91 24.58
N ASP A 209 14.68 1.25 25.71
CA ASP A 209 13.47 0.59 26.21
C ASP A 209 12.18 1.18 25.62
N ALA A 210 12.29 2.27 24.85
CA ALA A 210 11.14 2.83 24.16
C ALA A 210 10.59 1.84 23.10
N PRO A 211 9.25 1.72 22.95
CA PRO A 211 8.65 0.81 22.00
C PRO A 211 9.15 1.08 20.57
N GLN A 212 9.62 0.03 19.89
CA GLN A 212 10.21 0.10 18.56
C GLN A 212 9.29 0.78 17.52
N VAL A 213 7.98 0.64 17.67
CA VAL A 213 6.96 1.26 16.79
C VAL A 213 6.97 2.80 16.87
N LEU A 214 7.59 3.37 17.89
CA LEU A 214 7.70 4.83 18.11
C LEU A 214 9.01 5.44 17.58
N HIS A 215 10.07 4.66 17.37
CA HIS A 215 11.42 5.16 17.07
C HIS A 215 11.52 6.01 15.80
N ASN A 216 10.66 5.75 14.80
CA ASN A 216 10.67 6.48 13.52
C ASN A 216 9.63 7.60 13.44
N LEU A 217 9.08 8.04 14.58
CA LEU A 217 8.11 9.12 14.59
C LEU A 217 8.81 10.49 14.52
N THR A 218 8.29 11.36 13.65
CA THR A 218 8.68 12.77 13.67
C THR A 218 8.11 13.48 14.88
N GLN A 219 8.75 14.57 15.35
CA GLN A 219 8.24 15.39 16.45
C GLN A 219 6.78 15.82 16.22
N ARG A 220 6.44 16.22 14.98
CA ARG A 220 5.05 16.58 14.60
C ARG A 220 4.07 15.44 14.82
N SER A 221 4.47 14.21 14.53
CA SER A 221 3.64 13.01 14.72
C SER A 221 3.45 12.72 16.21
N ILE A 222 4.51 12.81 17.01
CA ILE A 222 4.48 12.65 18.47
C ILE A 222 3.54 13.68 19.09
N ASP A 223 3.70 14.97 18.75
CA ASP A 223 2.85 16.04 19.25
C ASP A 223 1.37 15.85 18.86
N GLY A 224 1.13 15.27 17.69
CA GLY A 224 -0.21 14.89 17.23
C GLY A 224 -0.84 13.83 18.13
N ILE A 225 -0.11 12.76 18.44
CA ILE A 225 -0.57 11.66 19.28
C ILE A 225 -0.77 12.16 20.73
N VAL A 226 0.16 12.93 21.27
CA VAL A 226 0.04 13.51 22.62
C VAL A 226 -1.22 14.38 22.75
N ARG A 227 -1.52 15.22 21.73
CA ARG A 227 -2.77 16.02 21.74
C ARG A 227 -4.03 15.16 21.74
N GLU A 228 -4.03 14.03 21.04
CA GLU A 228 -5.15 13.09 21.05
C GLU A 228 -5.32 12.43 22.40
N LEU A 229 -4.24 11.91 22.99
CA LEU A 229 -4.27 11.31 24.34
C LEU A 229 -4.76 12.29 25.40
N ILE A 230 -4.39 13.59 25.30
CA ILE A 230 -4.91 14.64 26.21
C ILE A 230 -6.40 14.87 25.96
N ARG A 231 -6.85 14.95 24.70
CA ARG A 231 -8.27 15.15 24.35
C ARG A 231 -9.14 13.97 24.80
N GLU A 232 -8.61 12.77 24.77
CA GLU A 232 -9.23 11.54 25.25
C GLU A 232 -9.16 11.39 26.79
N ALA A 233 -8.58 12.35 27.47
CA ALA A 233 -8.36 12.34 28.92
C ALA A 233 -7.57 11.12 29.42
N ARG A 234 -6.73 10.50 28.56
CA ARG A 234 -5.85 9.39 28.95
C ARG A 234 -4.57 9.89 29.63
N ILE A 235 -4.05 11.04 29.18
CA ILE A 235 -2.91 11.74 29.80
C ILE A 235 -3.26 13.19 30.08
N GLY A 236 -2.54 13.78 31.03
CA GLY A 236 -2.66 15.19 31.39
C GLY A 236 -1.30 15.90 31.43
N LYS A 237 -1.35 17.22 31.64
CA LYS A 237 -0.16 18.05 31.87
C LYS A 237 -0.15 18.51 33.32
N TYR A 238 0.82 18.06 34.08
CA TYR A 238 0.95 18.34 35.49
C TYR A 238 2.14 19.29 35.77
N ALA A 239 1.98 20.19 36.75
CA ALA A 239 3.08 21.00 37.25
C ALA A 239 3.47 20.49 38.65
N PHE A 240 4.71 20.13 38.83
CA PHE A 240 5.25 19.63 40.12
C PHE A 240 5.68 20.71 41.07
N SER A 241 5.63 22.01 40.71
CA SER A 241 5.89 23.11 41.60
C SER A 241 4.86 24.21 41.48
N THR A 242 4.59 24.92 42.57
CA THR A 242 3.66 26.05 42.66
C THR A 242 4.13 27.32 41.93
N SER A 243 5.42 27.36 41.49
CA SER A 243 6.04 28.53 40.89
C SER A 243 6.06 28.53 39.36
N GLY A 244 4.97 28.16 38.69
CA GLY A 244 4.80 28.38 37.24
C GLY A 244 5.75 27.59 36.35
N GLY A 245 6.18 26.43 36.78
CA GLY A 245 7.19 25.64 36.15
C GLY A 245 6.76 24.81 34.95
N ARG A 246 7.68 24.04 34.46
CA ARG A 246 7.57 23.05 33.39
C ARG A 246 6.40 22.12 33.63
N LYS A 247 5.58 21.87 32.59
CA LYS A 247 4.47 20.93 32.65
C LYS A 247 4.91 19.57 32.16
N TRP A 248 4.64 18.54 32.92
CA TRP A 248 5.01 17.16 32.68
C TRP A 248 3.79 16.37 32.15
N LEU A 249 4.05 15.38 31.34
CA LEU A 249 3.03 14.45 30.88
C LEU A 249 2.86 13.32 31.91
N GLY A 250 1.65 12.97 32.24
CA GLY A 250 1.34 11.86 33.11
C GLY A 250 -0.04 11.27 32.79
N THR A 251 -0.30 10.07 33.30
CA THR A 251 -1.59 9.40 33.12
C THR A 251 -2.64 10.00 34.03
N THR A 252 -3.89 10.06 33.56
CA THR A 252 -5.02 10.63 34.34
C THR A 252 -5.56 9.64 35.36
N ASP A 253 -5.43 8.34 35.09
CA ASP A 253 -5.93 7.27 35.97
C ASP A 253 -4.95 6.93 37.13
N GLY A 254 -3.85 7.67 37.19
CA GLY A 254 -2.90 7.67 38.29
C GLY A 254 -2.38 6.30 38.73
N VAL A 255 -1.42 5.75 37.99
CA VAL A 255 -0.61 4.64 38.51
C VAL A 255 0.25 5.13 39.69
N MET A 256 0.53 6.44 39.73
CA MET A 256 1.10 7.17 40.89
C MET A 256 0.32 8.44 41.13
N SER A 257 -0.12 8.66 42.35
CA SER A 257 -0.55 9.99 42.78
C SER A 257 0.65 10.95 42.68
N ARG A 258 0.38 12.23 42.45
CA ARG A 258 1.42 13.27 42.42
C ARG A 258 2.34 13.23 43.64
N GLY A 259 1.80 12.96 44.83
CA GLY A 259 2.56 12.85 46.08
C GLY A 259 3.51 11.65 46.12
N GLU A 260 3.10 10.51 45.52
CA GLU A 260 3.98 9.34 45.42
C GLU A 260 5.15 9.58 44.46
N TYR A 261 4.92 10.29 43.33
CA TYR A 261 5.99 10.69 42.43
C TYR A 261 7.00 11.64 43.09
N GLU A 262 6.52 12.65 43.79
CA GLU A 262 7.37 13.59 44.56
C GLU A 262 8.20 12.87 45.65
N ALA A 263 7.62 11.85 46.30
CA ALA A 263 8.32 11.03 47.30
C ALA A 263 9.40 10.14 46.69
N THR A 264 9.17 9.56 45.52
CA THR A 264 10.13 8.68 44.83
C THR A 264 11.34 9.48 44.33
N THR A 265 11.14 10.67 43.78
CA THR A 265 12.22 11.54 43.29
C THR A 265 13.03 12.20 44.41
N ALA A 266 12.48 12.31 45.63
CA ALA A 266 13.19 12.82 46.77
C ALA A 266 14.14 11.78 47.40
N THR A 267 13.86 10.47 47.22
CA THR A 267 14.70 9.38 47.78
C THR A 267 15.94 9.08 46.94
N ASP A 268 15.94 9.41 45.65
CA ASP A 268 17.10 9.20 44.75
C ASP A 268 18.16 10.35 44.81
N ASN A 269 17.94 11.36 45.62
CA ASN A 269 18.85 12.50 45.80
C ASN A 269 19.50 12.56 47.20
N VAL A 270 19.59 11.40 47.92
CA VAL A 270 20.31 11.31 49.21
C VAL A 270 21.54 10.41 49.10
#